data_2dd819ced3760e24d0074cee86890517
#
_entry.id   2dd819ced3760e24d0074cee86890517
#
_cell.length_a   1.000
_cell.length_b   1.000
_cell.length_c   1.000
_cell.angle_alpha   90.00
_cell.angle_beta   90.00
_cell.angle_gamma   90.00
#
_symmetry.space_group_name_H-M   'P 1'
#
loop_
_entity.id
_entity.type
_entity.pdbx_description
1 polymer ?
#
loop_
_entity_poly.entity_id
_entity_poly.type
_entity_poly.pdbx_seq_one_letter_code
_entity_poly.pdbx_strand_id
1 'polypeptide(L)'
;MNDPKNTFWPQTLLAWIEFIFKLTLVIGGIGAVYQYFEVKQEARVKQTMERLKTFNTSPLPEARLTLAKTWAPYQSTFQRLNQQTIANEQDKERILGKIVIPVIGQHELFDEIILLVDFFDNLEICVQHRICDQQVAEAFFSGYARSFYRLHQPWIMVQRQAIPSFACHLEAFINLRQQACP
;
A
#
# COMPACT_ATOMS: atom_id res chain seq x y z
N MET A 1 23.52 7.04 81.44
CA MET A 1 22.19 7.47 80.89
C MET A 1 22.45 7.98 79.49
N ASN A 2 22.28 7.10 78.50
CA ASN A 2 22.39 7.46 77.10
C ASN A 2 21.00 7.32 76.54
N ASP A 3 20.41 8.47 76.22
CA ASP A 3 19.10 8.54 75.51
C ASP A 3 19.33 8.19 74.01
N PRO A 4 18.71 7.16 73.46
CA PRO A 4 18.70 6.95 72.01
C PRO A 4 17.69 7.93 71.43
N LYS A 5 18.19 9.00 70.80
CA LYS A 5 17.34 9.86 69.95
C LYS A 5 16.63 9.00 68.90
N ASN A 6 15.39 8.70 69.19
CA ASN A 6 14.41 8.15 68.24
C ASN A 6 14.32 9.10 67.01
N THR A 7 15.06 8.81 65.97
CA THR A 7 14.81 9.37 64.64
C THR A 7 13.58 8.68 64.11
N PHE A 8 12.42 9.14 64.58
CA PHE A 8 11.13 8.73 64.08
C PHE A 8 10.85 9.40 62.73
N TRP A 9 11.61 9.00 61.72
CA TRP A 9 11.14 9.22 60.35
C TRP A 9 9.99 8.26 60.13
N PRO A 10 8.79 8.77 59.85
CA PRO A 10 7.66 7.88 59.76
C PRO A 10 7.91 6.89 58.59
N GLN A 11 7.88 5.60 58.89
CA GLN A 11 7.90 4.51 57.90
C GLN A 11 6.91 4.77 56.74
N THR A 12 5.89 5.52 57.01
CA THR A 12 4.92 6.05 56.03
C THR A 12 5.55 6.92 54.95
N LEU A 13 6.53 7.76 55.27
CA LEU A 13 7.14 8.67 54.28
C LEU A 13 8.02 7.92 53.28
N LEU A 14 8.77 6.91 53.72
CA LEU A 14 9.53 6.01 52.85
C LEU A 14 8.61 5.18 51.97
N ALA A 15 7.52 4.66 52.51
CA ALA A 15 6.52 3.93 51.75
C ALA A 15 5.85 4.80 50.66
N TRP A 16 5.58 6.08 50.95
CA TRP A 16 5.06 7.03 49.96
C TRP A 16 6.07 7.35 48.87
N ILE A 17 7.33 7.52 49.19
CA ILE A 17 8.41 7.74 48.21
C ILE A 17 8.54 6.52 47.29
N GLU A 18 8.53 5.32 47.85
CA GLU A 18 8.60 4.09 47.07
C GLU A 18 7.38 3.92 46.18
N PHE A 19 6.19 4.23 46.68
CA PHE A 19 4.95 4.20 45.88
C PHE A 19 4.98 5.19 44.71
N ILE A 20 5.40 6.45 44.98
CA ILE A 20 5.51 7.49 43.93
C ILE A 20 6.54 7.07 42.88
N PHE A 21 7.67 6.52 43.29
CA PHE A 21 8.72 6.06 42.41
C PHE A 21 8.22 4.93 41.49
N LYS A 22 7.52 3.94 42.04
CA LYS A 22 6.91 2.85 41.29
C LYS A 22 5.86 3.37 40.30
N LEU A 23 5.03 4.30 40.75
CA LEU A 23 4.00 4.91 39.90
C LEU A 23 4.62 5.69 38.72
N THR A 24 5.69 6.46 39.00
CA THR A 24 6.41 7.21 37.95
C THR A 24 7.06 6.28 36.93
N LEU A 25 7.63 5.15 37.34
CA LEU A 25 8.17 4.14 36.44
C LEU A 25 7.09 3.53 35.53
N VAL A 26 5.92 3.22 36.07
CA VAL A 26 4.81 2.68 35.30
C VAL A 26 4.30 3.70 34.26
N ILE A 27 4.07 4.94 34.71
CA ILE A 27 3.60 6.01 33.81
C ILE A 27 4.65 6.31 32.72
N GLY A 28 5.93 6.40 33.11
CA GLY A 28 7.04 6.62 32.18
C GLY A 28 7.18 5.48 31.18
N GLY A 29 7.00 4.23 31.62
CA GLY A 29 7.00 3.05 30.75
C GLY A 29 5.84 3.07 29.73
N ILE A 30 4.63 3.41 30.17
CA ILE A 30 3.47 3.54 29.26
C ILE A 30 3.71 4.67 28.25
N GLY A 31 4.22 5.82 28.70
CA GLY A 31 4.55 6.95 27.82
C GLY A 31 5.59 6.59 26.78
N ALA A 32 6.64 5.87 27.15
CA ALA A 32 7.67 5.42 26.22
C ALA A 32 7.14 4.45 25.15
N VAL A 33 6.25 3.53 25.55
CA VAL A 33 5.59 2.60 24.62
C VAL A 33 4.69 3.37 23.65
N TYR A 34 3.92 4.33 24.14
CA TYR A 34 3.05 5.16 23.28
C TYR A 34 3.89 5.95 22.25
N GLN A 35 4.93 6.64 22.69
CA GLN A 35 5.84 7.37 21.81
C GLN A 35 6.49 6.45 20.77
N TYR A 36 6.88 5.24 21.15
CA TYR A 36 7.44 4.28 20.20
C TYR A 36 6.46 3.92 19.08
N PHE A 37 5.18 3.70 19.38
CA PHE A 37 4.17 3.42 18.36
C PHE A 37 3.91 4.64 17.47
N GLU A 38 3.88 5.83 18.04
CA GLU A 38 3.65 7.07 17.28
C GLU A 38 4.79 7.34 16.30
N VAL A 39 6.05 7.24 16.75
CA VAL A 39 7.24 7.36 15.88
C VAL A 39 7.24 6.32 14.77
N LYS A 40 6.86 5.08 15.07
CA LYS A 40 6.72 4.04 14.02
C LYS A 40 5.64 4.38 13.00
N GLN A 41 4.50 4.89 13.46
CA GLN A 41 3.41 5.29 12.57
C GLN A 41 3.86 6.43 11.64
N GLU A 42 4.48 7.47 12.19
CA GLU A 42 5.02 8.59 11.40
C GLU A 42 6.04 8.11 10.37
N ALA A 43 6.94 7.19 10.75
CA ALA A 43 7.91 6.61 9.84
C ALA A 43 7.25 5.88 8.66
N ARG A 44 6.16 5.13 8.90
CA ARG A 44 5.40 4.44 7.83
C ARG A 44 4.72 5.42 6.90
N VAL A 45 4.06 6.44 7.45
CA VAL A 45 3.44 7.51 6.66
C VAL A 45 4.48 8.20 5.80
N LYS A 46 5.64 8.56 6.37
CA LYS A 46 6.75 9.17 5.64
C LYS A 46 7.23 8.29 4.48
N GLN A 47 7.41 6.99 4.70
CA GLN A 47 7.80 6.05 3.64
C GLN A 47 6.74 5.99 2.53
N THR A 48 5.46 5.99 2.87
CA THR A 48 4.39 6.02 1.88
C THR A 48 4.41 7.31 1.07
N MET A 49 4.69 8.45 1.70
CA MET A 49 4.83 9.74 1.00
C MET A 49 6.06 9.77 0.07
N GLU A 50 7.15 9.09 0.43
CA GLU A 50 8.29 8.90 -0.49
C GLU A 50 7.89 8.05 -1.71
N ARG A 51 7.05 7.02 -1.54
CA ARG A 51 6.48 6.29 -2.68
C ARG A 51 5.60 7.18 -3.55
N LEU A 52 4.80 8.06 -2.97
CA LEU A 52 4.00 9.04 -3.72
C LEU A 52 4.91 9.99 -4.51
N LYS A 53 6.00 10.44 -3.92
CA LYS A 53 7.00 11.25 -4.63
C LYS A 53 7.61 10.48 -5.80
N THR A 54 8.00 9.23 -5.60
CA THR A 54 8.51 8.35 -6.67
C THR A 54 7.48 8.20 -7.79
N PHE A 55 6.19 7.99 -7.46
CA PHE A 55 5.10 7.88 -8.44
C PHE A 55 4.91 9.15 -9.29
N ASN A 56 5.30 10.30 -8.76
CA ASN A 56 5.23 11.59 -9.43
C ASN A 56 6.59 12.08 -9.97
N THR A 57 7.60 11.22 -9.98
CA THR A 57 8.94 11.52 -10.51
C THR A 57 9.24 10.57 -11.69
N SER A 58 9.94 11.11 -12.71
CA SER A 58 10.38 10.31 -13.87
C SER A 58 11.01 8.97 -13.44
N PRO A 59 10.72 7.84 -14.14
CA PRO A 59 9.97 7.75 -15.41
C PRO A 59 8.46 7.46 -15.30
N LEU A 60 7.89 7.35 -14.09
CA LEU A 60 6.49 6.94 -13.90
C LEU A 60 5.43 7.91 -14.47
N PRO A 61 5.57 9.25 -14.35
CA PRO A 61 4.65 10.18 -14.99
C PRO A 61 4.63 10.07 -16.52
N GLU A 62 5.79 9.87 -17.14
CA GLU A 62 5.92 9.68 -18.57
C GLU A 62 5.19 8.40 -19.02
N ALA A 63 5.43 7.28 -18.35
CA ALA A 63 4.73 6.03 -18.61
C ALA A 63 3.20 6.19 -18.50
N ARG A 64 2.73 6.85 -17.43
CA ARG A 64 1.30 7.14 -17.25
C ARG A 64 0.74 8.02 -18.34
N LEU A 65 1.50 9.03 -18.77
CA LEU A 65 1.07 9.94 -19.84
C LEU A 65 1.01 9.22 -21.19
N THR A 66 1.99 8.37 -21.50
CA THR A 66 2.01 7.53 -22.71
C THR A 66 0.79 6.63 -22.74
N LEU A 67 0.52 5.90 -21.65
CA LEU A 67 -0.67 5.06 -21.53
C LEU A 67 -1.96 5.88 -21.68
N ALA A 68 -2.08 7.02 -21.00
CA ALA A 68 -3.27 7.87 -21.08
C ALA A 68 -3.54 8.37 -22.50
N LYS A 69 -2.50 8.80 -23.23
CA LYS A 69 -2.61 9.24 -24.63
C LYS A 69 -3.03 8.10 -25.55
N THR A 70 -2.45 6.92 -25.37
CA THR A 70 -2.78 5.75 -26.19
C THR A 70 -4.21 5.27 -25.97
N TRP A 71 -4.69 5.30 -24.72
CA TRP A 71 -6.04 4.86 -24.38
C TRP A 71 -7.14 5.91 -24.65
N ALA A 72 -6.79 7.18 -24.81
CA ALA A 72 -7.78 8.26 -25.03
C ALA A 72 -8.75 7.99 -26.19
N PRO A 73 -8.32 7.52 -27.38
CA PRO A 73 -9.23 7.21 -28.51
C PRO A 73 -10.23 6.10 -28.20
N TYR A 74 -9.92 5.21 -27.27
CA TYR A 74 -10.74 4.03 -26.94
C TYR A 74 -11.73 4.26 -25.80
N GLN A 75 -11.71 5.43 -25.14
CA GLN A 75 -12.55 5.73 -23.97
C GLN A 75 -14.05 5.53 -24.27
N SER A 76 -14.54 5.99 -25.41
CA SER A 76 -15.95 5.82 -25.80
C SER A 76 -16.34 4.34 -25.98
N THR A 77 -15.41 3.52 -26.44
CA THR A 77 -15.60 2.09 -26.58
C THR A 77 -15.68 1.40 -25.22
N PHE A 78 -14.78 1.76 -24.29
CA PHE A 78 -14.78 1.23 -22.92
C PHE A 78 -16.04 1.66 -22.14
N GLN A 79 -16.50 2.90 -22.31
CA GLN A 79 -17.75 3.36 -21.71
C GLN A 79 -18.96 2.54 -22.22
N ARG A 80 -19.06 2.31 -23.52
CA ARG A 80 -20.11 1.46 -24.10
C ARG A 80 -20.07 0.03 -23.56
N LEU A 81 -18.87 -0.58 -23.46
CA LEU A 81 -18.72 -1.91 -22.88
C LEU A 81 -19.17 -1.98 -21.42
N ASN A 82 -18.92 -0.92 -20.64
CA ASN A 82 -19.35 -0.84 -19.25
C ASN A 82 -20.87 -0.61 -19.10
N GLN A 83 -21.51 0.03 -20.07
CA GLN A 83 -22.97 0.30 -20.06
C GLN A 83 -23.78 -0.85 -20.64
N GLN A 84 -23.19 -1.68 -21.49
CA GLN A 84 -23.87 -2.85 -22.03
C GLN A 84 -24.08 -3.88 -20.90
N THR A 85 -25.34 -4.33 -20.76
CA THR A 85 -25.68 -5.46 -19.89
C THR A 85 -25.16 -6.74 -20.56
N ILE A 86 -23.84 -6.94 -20.49
CA ILE A 86 -23.22 -8.18 -20.96
C ILE A 86 -23.53 -9.24 -19.91
N ALA A 87 -24.20 -10.30 -20.31
CA ALA A 87 -24.75 -11.33 -19.43
C ALA A 87 -23.67 -12.11 -18.63
N ASN A 88 -22.39 -11.99 -19.03
CA ASN A 88 -21.29 -12.69 -18.37
C ASN A 88 -20.01 -11.82 -18.34
N GLU A 89 -19.38 -11.71 -17.18
CA GLU A 89 -18.09 -11.00 -17.01
C GLU A 89 -16.98 -11.59 -17.89
N GLN A 90 -16.98 -12.89 -18.13
CA GLN A 90 -16.02 -13.56 -19.02
C GLN A 90 -16.12 -13.07 -20.48
N ASP A 91 -17.32 -12.79 -20.98
CA ASP A 91 -17.51 -12.24 -22.33
C ASP A 91 -16.98 -10.81 -22.42
N LYS A 92 -17.15 -10.04 -21.36
CA LYS A 92 -16.61 -8.68 -21.24
C LYS A 92 -15.08 -8.67 -21.25
N GLU A 93 -14.46 -9.54 -20.48
CA GLU A 93 -12.99 -9.74 -20.46
C GLU A 93 -12.47 -10.17 -21.83
N ARG A 94 -13.16 -11.08 -22.52
CA ARG A 94 -12.79 -11.53 -23.85
C ARG A 94 -12.87 -10.41 -24.89
N ILE A 95 -13.91 -9.56 -24.84
CA ILE A 95 -14.05 -8.41 -25.74
C ILE A 95 -12.96 -7.38 -25.44
N LEU A 96 -12.71 -7.10 -24.17
CA LEU A 96 -11.66 -6.20 -23.74
C LEU A 96 -10.27 -6.69 -24.22
N GLY A 97 -10.00 -7.98 -24.11
CA GLY A 97 -8.75 -8.59 -24.59
C GLY A 97 -8.50 -8.41 -26.08
N LYS A 98 -9.57 -8.50 -26.92
CA LYS A 98 -9.46 -8.27 -28.37
C LYS A 98 -9.08 -6.83 -28.73
N ILE A 99 -9.28 -5.89 -27.84
CA ILE A 99 -8.91 -4.48 -28.04
C ILE A 99 -7.53 -4.22 -27.40
N VAL A 100 -7.35 -4.62 -26.15
CA VAL A 100 -6.19 -4.23 -25.34
C VAL A 100 -4.91 -4.89 -25.83
N ILE A 101 -4.93 -6.19 -26.13
CA ILE A 101 -3.70 -6.91 -26.51
C ILE A 101 -3.09 -6.38 -27.81
N PRO A 102 -3.86 -6.19 -28.90
CA PRO A 102 -3.33 -5.61 -30.12
C PRO A 102 -2.82 -4.18 -29.95
N VAL A 103 -3.52 -3.32 -29.18
CA VAL A 103 -3.11 -1.94 -28.95
C VAL A 103 -1.79 -1.89 -28.20
N ILE A 104 -1.60 -2.73 -27.17
CA ILE A 104 -0.34 -2.83 -26.44
C ILE A 104 0.81 -3.20 -27.39
N GLY A 105 0.59 -4.19 -28.27
CA GLY A 105 1.62 -4.62 -29.23
C GLY A 105 1.91 -3.57 -30.31
N GLN A 106 0.90 -2.88 -30.83
CA GLN A 106 1.06 -1.84 -31.86
C GLN A 106 1.79 -0.59 -31.36
N HIS A 107 1.59 -0.24 -30.11
CA HIS A 107 2.18 0.96 -29.49
C HIS A 107 3.37 0.66 -28.58
N GLU A 108 3.82 -0.61 -28.56
CA GLU A 108 5.00 -1.06 -27.78
C GLU A 108 4.94 -0.67 -26.31
N LEU A 109 3.74 -0.75 -25.68
CA LEU A 109 3.48 -0.27 -24.31
C LEU A 109 4.00 -1.22 -23.22
N PHE A 110 4.84 -2.18 -23.55
CA PHE A 110 5.29 -3.20 -22.59
C PHE A 110 6.05 -2.60 -21.41
N ASP A 111 6.99 -1.70 -21.70
CA ASP A 111 7.86 -1.11 -20.69
C ASP A 111 7.08 -0.23 -19.73
N GLU A 112 6.13 0.56 -20.23
CA GLU A 112 5.28 1.42 -19.41
C GLU A 112 4.38 0.61 -18.47
N ILE A 113 3.84 -0.51 -18.97
CA ILE A 113 2.98 -1.37 -18.16
C ILE A 113 3.81 -2.10 -17.10
N ILE A 114 4.97 -2.67 -17.47
CA ILE A 114 5.88 -3.35 -16.54
C ILE A 114 6.32 -2.38 -15.44
N LEU A 115 6.73 -1.17 -15.81
CA LEU A 115 7.16 -0.15 -14.87
C LEU A 115 6.08 0.17 -13.80
N LEU A 116 4.83 0.26 -14.21
CA LEU A 116 3.72 0.49 -13.29
C LEU A 116 3.37 -0.74 -12.47
N VAL A 117 3.42 -1.94 -13.04
CA VAL A 117 3.25 -3.19 -12.30
C VAL A 117 4.31 -3.31 -11.21
N ASP A 118 5.58 -3.10 -11.56
CA ASP A 118 6.70 -3.15 -10.60
C ASP A 118 6.55 -2.12 -9.48
N PHE A 119 6.07 -0.92 -9.81
CA PHE A 119 5.80 0.09 -8.79
C PHE A 119 4.74 -0.40 -7.79
N PHE A 120 3.62 -0.93 -8.26
CA PHE A 120 2.53 -1.39 -7.40
C PHE A 120 2.88 -2.68 -6.65
N ASP A 121 3.62 -3.59 -7.27
CA ASP A 121 4.12 -4.79 -6.60
C ASP A 121 5.05 -4.40 -5.43
N ASN A 122 5.97 -3.46 -5.66
CA ASN A 122 6.85 -2.93 -4.60
C ASN A 122 6.08 -2.15 -3.51
N LEU A 123 5.01 -1.44 -3.87
CA LEU A 123 4.16 -0.72 -2.91
C LEU A 123 3.45 -1.72 -1.99
N GLU A 124 2.87 -2.77 -2.54
CA GLU A 124 2.19 -3.81 -1.76
C GLU A 124 3.16 -4.54 -0.83
N ILE A 125 4.34 -4.91 -1.31
CA ILE A 125 5.40 -5.49 -0.47
C ILE A 125 5.73 -4.56 0.70
N CYS A 126 5.84 -3.25 0.44
CA CYS A 126 6.10 -2.25 1.47
C CYS A 126 4.98 -2.22 2.53
N VAL A 127 3.72 -2.34 2.12
CA VAL A 127 2.54 -2.39 3.01
C VAL A 127 2.52 -3.71 3.80
N GLN A 128 2.69 -4.85 3.15
CA GLN A 128 2.69 -6.18 3.80
C GLN A 128 3.76 -6.28 4.88
N HIS A 129 4.95 -5.74 4.64
CA HIS A 129 6.03 -5.72 5.63
C HIS A 129 5.92 -4.58 6.65
N ARG A 130 4.81 -3.84 6.67
CA ARG A 130 4.55 -2.72 7.58
C ARG A 130 5.64 -1.63 7.54
N ILE A 131 6.29 -1.46 6.40
CA ILE A 131 7.22 -0.37 6.13
C ILE A 131 6.44 0.86 5.67
N CYS A 132 5.42 0.67 4.84
CA CYS A 132 4.46 1.68 4.41
C CYS A 132 3.17 1.63 5.25
N ASP A 133 2.49 2.77 5.35
CA ASP A 133 1.16 2.86 5.96
C ASP A 133 0.09 2.43 4.95
N GLN A 134 -0.68 1.42 5.30
CA GLN A 134 -1.71 0.84 4.43
C GLN A 134 -2.81 1.85 4.09
N GLN A 135 -3.33 2.57 5.09
CA GLN A 135 -4.46 3.50 4.87
C GLN A 135 -4.06 4.64 3.94
N VAL A 136 -2.85 5.17 4.14
CA VAL A 136 -2.30 6.22 3.28
C VAL A 136 -2.05 5.69 1.87
N ALA A 137 -1.47 4.49 1.73
CA ALA A 137 -1.23 3.87 0.43
C ALA A 137 -2.55 3.64 -0.33
N GLU A 138 -3.56 3.09 0.32
CA GLU A 138 -4.88 2.88 -0.28
C GLU A 138 -5.55 4.19 -0.69
N ALA A 139 -5.48 5.22 0.14
CA ALA A 139 -6.08 6.53 -0.15
C ALA A 139 -5.50 7.18 -1.41
N PHE A 140 -4.18 7.07 -1.63
CA PHE A 140 -3.53 7.70 -2.78
C PHE A 140 -3.53 6.83 -4.05
N PHE A 141 -3.41 5.52 -3.92
CA PHE A 141 -3.07 4.67 -5.06
C PHE A 141 -4.17 3.70 -5.49
N SER A 142 -5.12 3.32 -4.60
CA SER A 142 -6.06 2.23 -4.90
C SER A 142 -6.95 2.52 -6.11
N GLY A 143 -7.39 3.76 -6.28
CA GLY A 143 -8.22 4.16 -7.41
C GLY A 143 -7.52 3.99 -8.75
N TYR A 144 -6.26 4.48 -8.84
CA TYR A 144 -5.46 4.34 -10.05
C TYR A 144 -5.06 2.87 -10.28
N ALA A 145 -4.56 2.18 -9.26
CA ALA A 145 -4.15 0.77 -9.36
C ALA A 145 -5.29 -0.12 -9.86
N ARG A 146 -6.50 0.06 -9.33
CA ARG A 146 -7.68 -0.69 -9.73
C ARG A 146 -8.07 -0.43 -11.19
N SER A 147 -8.06 0.83 -11.61
CA SER A 147 -8.37 1.21 -12.99
C SER A 147 -7.31 0.68 -13.95
N PHE A 148 -6.05 0.81 -13.59
CA PHE A 148 -4.91 0.28 -14.33
C PHE A 148 -5.00 -1.24 -14.50
N TYR A 149 -5.18 -1.98 -13.39
CA TYR A 149 -5.29 -3.43 -13.43
C TYR A 149 -6.45 -3.90 -14.31
N ARG A 150 -7.65 -3.34 -14.11
CA ARG A 150 -8.85 -3.75 -14.90
C ARG A 150 -8.64 -3.56 -16.39
N LEU A 151 -8.01 -2.46 -16.81
CA LEU A 151 -7.75 -2.20 -18.21
C LEU A 151 -6.73 -3.19 -18.79
N HIS A 152 -5.65 -3.47 -18.07
CA HIS A 152 -4.54 -4.29 -18.56
C HIS A 152 -4.66 -5.77 -18.17
N GLN A 153 -5.72 -6.17 -17.44
CA GLN A 153 -5.93 -7.54 -16.98
C GLN A 153 -5.82 -8.60 -18.10
N PRO A 154 -6.40 -8.42 -19.30
CA PRO A 154 -6.27 -9.43 -20.35
C PRO A 154 -4.81 -9.67 -20.76
N TRP A 155 -3.99 -8.63 -20.81
CA TRP A 155 -2.56 -8.74 -21.13
C TRP A 155 -1.78 -9.34 -19.96
N ILE A 156 -2.08 -8.93 -18.72
CA ILE A 156 -1.48 -9.50 -17.50
C ILE A 156 -1.70 -11.02 -17.47
N MET A 157 -2.89 -11.49 -17.83
CA MET A 157 -3.19 -12.93 -17.87
C MET A 157 -2.37 -13.67 -18.93
N VAL A 158 -2.05 -13.02 -20.05
CA VAL A 158 -1.14 -13.60 -21.06
C VAL A 158 0.28 -13.69 -20.49
N GLN A 159 0.78 -12.64 -19.81
CA GLN A 159 2.11 -12.67 -19.20
C GLN A 159 2.24 -13.75 -18.11
N ARG A 160 1.18 -14.01 -17.36
CA ARG A 160 1.16 -15.07 -16.33
C ARG A 160 1.33 -16.49 -16.88
N GLN A 161 1.13 -16.72 -18.15
CA GLN A 161 1.43 -18.02 -18.76
C GLN A 161 2.95 -18.31 -18.74
N ALA A 162 3.77 -17.25 -18.84
CA ALA A 162 5.23 -17.36 -18.77
C ALA A 162 5.77 -17.08 -17.36
N ILE A 163 5.16 -16.12 -16.64
CA ILE A 163 5.57 -15.67 -15.30
C ILE A 163 4.33 -15.71 -14.39
N PRO A 164 4.08 -16.84 -13.68
CA PRO A 164 2.86 -17.01 -12.88
C PRO A 164 2.65 -15.97 -11.78
N SER A 165 3.73 -15.39 -11.25
CA SER A 165 3.71 -14.34 -10.22
C SER A 165 3.54 -12.91 -10.77
N PHE A 166 3.48 -12.71 -12.09
CA PHE A 166 3.41 -11.38 -12.69
C PHE A 166 2.19 -10.60 -12.19
N ALA A 167 2.39 -9.36 -11.71
CA ALA A 167 1.37 -8.47 -11.15
C ALA A 167 0.56 -9.09 -9.98
N CYS A 168 1.13 -10.04 -9.25
CA CYS A 168 0.46 -10.73 -8.17
C CYS A 168 0.25 -9.80 -6.96
N HIS A 169 1.25 -9.00 -6.61
CA HIS A 169 1.15 -8.04 -5.51
C HIS A 169 0.26 -6.85 -5.87
N LEU A 170 0.26 -6.39 -7.12
CA LEU A 170 -0.73 -5.40 -7.60
C LEU A 170 -2.17 -5.91 -7.40
N GLU A 171 -2.42 -7.18 -7.73
CA GLU A 171 -3.75 -7.80 -7.54
C GLU A 171 -4.12 -7.88 -6.05
N ALA A 172 -3.15 -8.21 -5.18
CA ALA A 172 -3.33 -8.20 -3.73
C ALA A 172 -3.63 -6.79 -3.21
N PHE A 173 -2.89 -5.78 -3.68
CA PHE A 173 -3.08 -4.38 -3.29
C PHE A 173 -4.50 -3.87 -3.56
N ILE A 174 -5.10 -4.28 -4.68
CA ILE A 174 -6.47 -3.87 -5.03
C ILE A 174 -7.56 -4.80 -4.46
N ASN A 175 -7.19 -5.71 -3.55
CA ASN A 175 -8.08 -6.65 -2.85
C ASN A 175 -8.82 -7.65 -3.75
N LEU A 176 -8.25 -8.01 -4.90
CA LEU A 176 -8.80 -9.06 -5.76
C LEU A 176 -8.29 -10.46 -5.41
N ARG A 177 -7.21 -10.55 -4.65
CA ARG A 177 -6.65 -11.80 -4.12
C ARG A 177 -6.45 -11.72 -2.62
N GLN A 178 -6.95 -12.71 -1.89
CA GLN A 178 -6.67 -12.90 -0.46
C GLN A 178 -5.47 -13.85 -0.21
N GLN A 179 -4.94 -14.46 -1.26
CA GLN A 179 -3.83 -15.42 -1.14
C GLN A 179 -2.50 -14.73 -1.39
N ALA A 180 -1.50 -15.14 -0.59
CA ALA A 180 -0.11 -14.73 -0.79
C ALA A 180 0.36 -15.08 -2.22
N CYS A 181 1.17 -14.22 -2.79
CA CYS A 181 1.84 -14.47 -4.05
C CYS A 181 2.79 -15.67 -3.92
N PRO A 182 2.87 -16.55 -4.93
CA PRO A 182 3.76 -17.71 -4.91
C PRO A 182 5.23 -17.31 -4.83
#